data_6384725691c321b05fc1e9b73e0af73c
#
_entry.id   6384725691c321b05fc1e9b73e0af73c
#
_cell.length_a   1.000
_cell.length_b   1.000
_cell.length_c   1.000
_cell.angle_alpha   90.00
_cell.angle_beta   90.00
_cell.angle_gamma   90.00
#
_symmetry.space_group_name_H-M   'P 1'
#
loop_
_entity.id
_entity.type
_entity.pdbx_description
1 polymer ?
#
loop_
_entity_poly.entity_id
_entity_poly.type
_entity_poly.pdbx_seq_one_letter_code
_entity_poly.pdbx_strand_id
1 'polypeptide(L)'
;MQDNAPLTIGVDHVGLAVKNLDSARRFFCECLGWKLVGENQSYPASFVSDGNGIVTLWQVEESEKCVPFDRRRNVGLHHLALKVVDRDALDALHARVAAWPDTVIEFAPERSGKGPKVHFMVREPGGTRIEFACVSAAPA
;
A
#
# COMPACT_ATOMS: atom_id res chain seq x y z
N MET A 1 37.53 14.80 -2.48
CA MET A 1 36.30 13.96 -2.62
C MET A 1 35.10 14.89 -2.67
N GLN A 2 34.31 14.76 -3.69
CA GLN A 2 33.03 15.47 -3.73
C GLN A 2 32.10 14.84 -2.68
N ASP A 3 31.49 15.68 -1.87
CA ASP A 3 30.48 15.25 -0.93
C ASP A 3 29.22 14.90 -1.74
N ASN A 4 28.93 13.59 -1.87
CA ASN A 4 27.77 13.08 -2.61
C ASN A 4 26.54 12.98 -1.69
N ALA A 5 26.27 14.00 -0.90
CA ALA A 5 25.06 14.04 -0.11
C ALA A 5 23.82 13.96 -1.02
N PRO A 6 22.78 13.24 -0.61
CA PRO A 6 21.55 13.16 -1.42
C PRO A 6 20.92 14.53 -1.65
N LEU A 7 20.54 14.79 -2.90
CA LEU A 7 19.80 16.02 -3.24
C LEU A 7 18.27 15.83 -3.07
N THR A 8 17.81 14.58 -2.93
CA THR A 8 16.41 14.28 -2.61
C THR A 8 16.19 14.32 -1.10
N ILE A 9 14.96 14.65 -0.69
CA ILE A 9 14.60 14.75 0.73
C ILE A 9 13.50 13.74 1.13
N GLY A 10 13.35 12.68 0.35
CA GLY A 10 12.41 11.61 0.64
C GLY A 10 11.45 11.35 -0.50
N VAL A 11 10.45 10.52 -0.23
CA VAL A 11 9.41 10.18 -1.19
C VAL A 11 8.34 11.27 -1.19
N ASP A 12 8.01 11.80 -2.37
CA ASP A 12 6.93 12.79 -2.52
C ASP A 12 5.57 12.08 -2.56
N HIS A 13 5.42 11.15 -3.46
CA HIS A 13 4.22 10.31 -3.58
C HIS A 13 4.58 9.00 -4.28
N VAL A 14 3.66 8.04 -4.24
CA VAL A 14 3.81 6.76 -4.94
C VAL A 14 2.64 6.58 -5.89
N GLY A 15 2.93 6.30 -7.16
CA GLY A 15 1.91 6.02 -8.17
C GLY A 15 1.74 4.52 -8.39
N LEU A 16 0.50 4.06 -8.35
CA LEU A 16 0.14 2.66 -8.55
C LEU A 16 -0.79 2.55 -9.76
N ALA A 17 -0.40 1.70 -10.72
CA ALA A 17 -1.31 1.29 -11.78
C ALA A 17 -2.21 0.18 -11.22
N VAL A 18 -3.52 0.36 -11.28
CA VAL A 18 -4.49 -0.55 -10.66
C VAL A 18 -5.46 -1.11 -11.69
N LYS A 19 -5.84 -2.36 -11.47
CA LYS A 19 -6.77 -3.05 -12.37
C LYS A 19 -8.17 -2.43 -12.36
N ASN A 20 -8.64 -1.99 -11.20
CA ASN A 20 -9.94 -1.38 -11.02
C ASN A 20 -9.80 -0.18 -10.08
N LEU A 21 -9.90 1.02 -10.64
CA LEU A 21 -9.70 2.26 -9.90
C LEU A 21 -10.74 2.44 -8.78
N ASP A 22 -12.00 2.12 -9.05
CA ASP A 22 -13.06 2.27 -8.05
C ASP A 22 -12.82 1.37 -6.83
N SER A 23 -12.50 0.10 -7.08
CA SER A 23 -12.21 -0.85 -5.99
C SER A 23 -10.98 -0.45 -5.19
N ALA A 24 -9.92 0.01 -5.85
CA ALA A 24 -8.70 0.47 -5.17
C ALA A 24 -8.96 1.74 -4.35
N ARG A 25 -9.66 2.72 -4.91
CA ARG A 25 -10.03 3.94 -4.20
C ARG A 25 -10.87 3.62 -2.96
N ARG A 26 -11.85 2.75 -3.09
CA ARG A 26 -12.70 2.35 -1.96
C ARG A 26 -11.92 1.64 -0.87
N PHE A 27 -10.95 0.81 -1.25
CA PHE A 27 -10.06 0.19 -0.28
C PHE A 27 -9.31 1.24 0.55
N PHE A 28 -8.66 2.20 -0.11
CA PHE A 28 -7.93 3.25 0.60
C PHE A 28 -8.86 4.16 1.41
N CYS A 29 -9.96 4.62 0.83
CA CYS A 29 -10.83 5.59 1.49
C CYS A 29 -11.78 4.97 2.51
N GLU A 30 -12.42 3.85 2.19
CA GLU A 30 -13.43 3.24 3.06
C GLU A 30 -12.84 2.22 4.02
N CYS A 31 -11.91 1.38 3.57
CA CYS A 31 -11.27 0.38 4.43
C CYS A 31 -10.18 0.99 5.29
N LEU A 32 -9.24 1.72 4.69
CA LEU A 32 -8.11 2.31 5.42
C LEU A 32 -8.44 3.66 6.06
N GLY A 33 -9.53 4.32 5.67
CA GLY A 33 -9.91 5.62 6.22
C GLY A 33 -9.13 6.81 5.64
N TRP A 34 -8.48 6.63 4.50
CA TRP A 34 -7.78 7.70 3.81
C TRP A 34 -8.75 8.69 3.17
N LYS A 35 -8.27 9.87 2.82
CA LYS A 35 -9.07 10.90 2.15
C LYS A 35 -8.70 11.02 0.69
N LEU A 36 -9.72 11.19 -0.15
CA LEU A 36 -9.54 11.57 -1.55
C LEU A 36 -9.11 13.04 -1.60
N VAL A 37 -7.95 13.30 -2.18
CA VAL A 37 -7.36 14.65 -2.24
C VAL A 37 -7.26 15.19 -3.66
N GLY A 38 -7.57 14.40 -4.66
CA GLY A 38 -7.58 14.83 -6.06
C GLY A 38 -8.00 13.73 -7.00
N GLU A 39 -8.35 14.11 -8.22
CA GLU A 39 -8.75 13.20 -9.28
C GLU A 39 -8.28 13.72 -10.64
N ASN A 40 -8.12 12.81 -11.61
CA ASN A 40 -7.89 13.14 -13.01
C ASN A 40 -8.88 12.33 -13.85
N GLN A 41 -9.58 12.99 -14.75
CA GLN A 41 -10.62 12.36 -15.59
C GLN A 41 -10.07 11.89 -16.94
N SER A 42 -9.16 12.64 -17.56
CA SER A 42 -8.63 12.34 -18.89
C SER A 42 -7.73 11.09 -18.88
N TYR A 43 -6.93 10.92 -17.85
CA TYR A 43 -6.26 9.68 -17.51
C TYR A 43 -6.81 9.28 -16.15
N PRO A 44 -7.80 8.37 -16.08
CA PRO A 44 -8.55 8.17 -14.85
C PRO A 44 -7.64 7.81 -13.68
N ALA A 45 -7.65 8.67 -12.67
CA ALA A 45 -6.84 8.54 -11.48
C ALA A 45 -7.55 9.11 -10.25
N SER A 46 -7.18 8.58 -9.08
CA SER A 46 -7.61 9.09 -7.78
C SER A 46 -6.40 9.25 -6.89
N PHE A 47 -6.30 10.38 -6.20
CA PHE A 47 -5.20 10.68 -5.30
C PHE A 47 -5.71 10.60 -3.87
N VAL A 48 -5.08 9.76 -3.06
CA VAL A 48 -5.52 9.48 -1.68
C VAL A 48 -4.41 9.74 -0.69
N SER A 49 -4.77 10.16 0.52
CA SER A 49 -3.80 10.52 1.56
C SER A 49 -4.26 10.10 2.94
N ASP A 50 -3.31 9.66 3.77
CA ASP A 50 -3.51 9.41 5.20
C ASP A 50 -3.15 10.63 6.08
N GLY A 51 -2.83 11.76 5.45
CA GLY A 51 -2.35 12.96 6.12
C GLY A 51 -0.83 13.05 6.23
N ASN A 52 -0.12 11.97 5.96
CA ASN A 52 1.35 11.93 6.00
C ASN A 52 1.98 11.68 4.62
N GLY A 53 1.29 10.99 3.76
CA GLY A 53 1.75 10.69 2.42
C GLY A 53 0.60 10.63 1.42
N ILE A 54 0.97 10.62 0.14
CA ILE A 54 0.02 10.56 -0.96
C ILE A 54 0.31 9.32 -1.81
N VAL A 55 -0.74 8.59 -2.15
CA VAL A 55 -0.71 7.54 -3.15
C VAL A 55 -1.61 7.97 -4.30
N THR A 56 -1.11 7.84 -5.52
CA THR A 56 -1.88 8.13 -6.73
C THR A 56 -2.25 6.81 -7.41
N LEU A 57 -3.53 6.62 -7.64
CA LEU A 57 -4.08 5.38 -8.22
C LEU A 57 -4.46 5.66 -9.67
N TRP A 58 -3.94 4.87 -10.59
CA TRP A 58 -4.10 5.07 -12.03
C TRP A 58 -4.76 3.87 -12.66
N GLN A 59 -5.88 4.07 -13.37
CA GLN A 59 -6.58 3.00 -14.05
C GLN A 59 -5.76 2.48 -15.23
N VAL A 60 -5.49 1.15 -15.26
CA VAL A 60 -4.92 0.53 -16.46
C VAL A 60 -5.95 0.55 -17.60
N GLU A 61 -5.46 0.62 -18.84
CA GLU A 61 -6.30 0.46 -20.02
C GLU A 61 -6.73 -1.00 -20.15
N GLU A 62 -7.94 -1.23 -20.66
CA GLU A 62 -8.47 -2.57 -20.92
C GLU A 62 -8.20 -3.54 -19.76
N SER A 63 -8.81 -3.28 -18.59
CA SER A 63 -8.53 -4.02 -17.35
C SER A 63 -8.63 -5.52 -17.47
N GLU A 64 -9.48 -6.04 -18.37
CA GLU A 64 -9.64 -7.47 -18.64
C GLU A 64 -8.43 -8.08 -19.36
N LYS A 65 -7.57 -7.25 -19.97
CA LYS A 65 -6.34 -7.66 -20.67
C LYS A 65 -5.08 -7.29 -19.88
N CYS A 66 -5.20 -6.65 -18.73
CA CYS A 66 -4.03 -6.23 -17.98
C CYS A 66 -3.19 -7.43 -17.53
N VAL A 67 -1.87 -7.22 -17.46
CA VAL A 67 -0.94 -8.25 -17.00
C VAL A 67 -0.80 -8.13 -15.49
N PRO A 68 -1.18 -9.15 -14.70
CA PRO A 68 -1.00 -9.13 -13.26
C PRO A 68 0.48 -9.01 -12.89
N PHE A 69 0.77 -8.26 -11.82
CA PHE A 69 2.15 -8.12 -11.36
C PHE A 69 2.61 -9.40 -10.66
N ASP A 70 3.74 -9.92 -11.11
CA ASP A 70 4.45 -11.02 -10.47
C ASP A 70 5.78 -10.49 -9.95
N ARG A 71 5.90 -10.39 -8.62
CA ARG A 71 7.07 -9.82 -7.96
C ARG A 71 8.38 -10.53 -8.25
N ARG A 72 8.33 -11.75 -8.74
CA ARG A 72 9.50 -12.57 -9.04
C ARG A 72 9.94 -12.48 -10.50
N ARG A 73 9.06 -11.98 -11.38
CA ARG A 73 9.31 -11.96 -12.83
C ARG A 73 9.20 -10.57 -13.44
N ASN A 74 8.41 -9.68 -12.82
CA ASN A 74 8.21 -8.34 -13.36
C ASN A 74 9.13 -7.34 -12.67
N VAL A 75 9.74 -6.47 -13.44
CA VAL A 75 10.40 -5.28 -12.92
C VAL A 75 9.34 -4.27 -12.52
N GLY A 76 9.42 -3.76 -11.30
CA GLY A 76 8.43 -2.78 -10.82
C GLY A 76 8.36 -2.74 -9.30
N LEU A 77 7.24 -2.24 -8.79
CA LEU A 77 7.01 -2.11 -7.35
C LEU A 77 6.77 -3.48 -6.73
N HIS A 78 7.72 -3.96 -5.94
CA HIS A 78 7.59 -5.24 -5.23
C HIS A 78 6.48 -5.17 -4.18
N HIS A 79 6.46 -4.12 -3.39
CA HIS A 79 5.40 -3.81 -2.44
C HIS A 79 5.51 -2.36 -1.96
N LEU A 80 4.42 -1.85 -1.43
CA LEU A 80 4.36 -0.57 -0.73
C LEU A 80 4.20 -0.86 0.77
N ALA A 81 5.08 -0.31 1.60
CA ALA A 81 5.00 -0.49 3.05
C ALA A 81 4.49 0.78 3.72
N LEU A 82 3.47 0.64 4.54
CA LEU A 82 2.83 1.72 5.29
C LEU A 82 3.04 1.50 6.79
N LYS A 83 3.37 2.57 7.50
CA LYS A 83 3.57 2.52 8.95
C LYS A 83 2.24 2.54 9.68
N VAL A 84 2.17 1.75 10.74
CA VAL A 84 1.05 1.74 11.69
C VAL A 84 1.62 2.08 13.08
N VAL A 85 0.84 2.79 13.87
CA VAL A 85 1.34 3.41 15.09
C VAL A 85 1.83 2.40 16.15
N ASP A 86 1.11 1.29 16.31
CA ASP A 86 1.44 0.27 17.31
C ASP A 86 0.82 -1.09 16.96
N ARG A 87 1.06 -2.07 17.80
CA ARG A 87 0.57 -3.44 17.59
C ARG A 87 -0.95 -3.54 17.65
N ASP A 88 -1.60 -2.84 18.56
CA ASP A 88 -3.07 -2.88 18.67
C ASP A 88 -3.72 -2.33 17.42
N ALA A 89 -3.19 -1.23 16.89
CA ALA A 89 -3.65 -0.66 15.63
C ALA A 89 -3.38 -1.61 14.45
N LEU A 90 -2.25 -2.29 14.44
CA LEU A 90 -1.91 -3.26 13.40
C LEU A 90 -2.90 -4.44 13.40
N ASP A 91 -3.20 -4.99 14.57
CA ASP A 91 -4.13 -6.11 14.70
C ASP A 91 -5.57 -5.70 14.32
N ALA A 92 -6.00 -4.50 14.72
CA ALA A 92 -7.31 -3.96 14.33
C ALA A 92 -7.38 -3.74 12.82
N LEU A 93 -6.32 -3.21 12.23
CA LEU A 93 -6.23 -3.00 10.78
C LEU A 93 -6.25 -4.33 10.03
N HIS A 94 -5.52 -5.32 10.51
CA HIS A 94 -5.53 -6.66 9.91
C HIS A 94 -6.94 -7.26 9.88
N ALA A 95 -7.68 -7.18 10.99
CA ALA A 95 -9.05 -7.68 11.04
C ALA A 95 -9.96 -6.97 10.04
N ARG A 96 -9.82 -5.64 9.91
CA ARG A 96 -10.59 -4.83 8.97
C ARG A 96 -10.26 -5.19 7.53
N VAL A 97 -8.99 -5.28 7.20
CA VAL A 97 -8.51 -5.59 5.84
C VAL A 97 -8.88 -7.02 5.46
N ALA A 98 -8.74 -7.98 6.36
CA ALA A 98 -9.09 -9.38 6.12
C ALA A 98 -10.58 -9.58 5.79
N ALA A 99 -11.44 -8.72 6.33
CA ALA A 99 -12.87 -8.75 6.06
C ALA A 99 -13.28 -7.95 4.82
N TRP A 100 -12.36 -7.22 4.20
CA TRP A 100 -12.67 -6.37 3.05
C TRP A 100 -12.76 -7.21 1.77
N PRO A 101 -13.78 -6.95 0.90
CA PRO A 101 -13.95 -7.71 -0.36
C PRO A 101 -12.73 -7.61 -1.29
N ASP A 102 -12.42 -8.71 -1.96
CA ASP A 102 -11.38 -8.79 -2.99
C ASP A 102 -9.96 -8.49 -2.49
N THR A 103 -9.73 -8.58 -1.18
CA THR A 103 -8.39 -8.57 -0.60
C THR A 103 -7.88 -9.99 -0.39
N VAL A 104 -6.56 -10.16 -0.49
CA VAL A 104 -5.90 -11.44 -0.21
C VAL A 104 -4.82 -11.20 0.83
N ILE A 105 -4.99 -11.77 2.03
CA ILE A 105 -3.95 -11.74 3.05
C ILE A 105 -2.88 -12.77 2.67
N GLU A 106 -1.65 -12.31 2.39
CA GLU A 106 -0.54 -13.20 2.10
C GLU A 106 0.00 -13.84 3.38
N PHE A 107 0.13 -13.04 4.44
CA PHE A 107 0.41 -13.54 5.78
C PHE A 107 -0.15 -12.58 6.85
N ALA A 108 -0.57 -13.16 7.95
CA ALA A 108 -1.09 -12.43 9.13
C ALA A 108 0.05 -11.76 9.90
N PRO A 109 -0.25 -10.86 10.86
CA PRO A 109 0.78 -10.20 11.65
C PRO A 109 1.79 -11.16 12.26
N GLU A 110 3.06 -10.93 11.93
CA GLU A 110 4.18 -11.74 12.40
C GLU A 110 5.44 -10.87 12.52
N ARG A 111 6.44 -11.35 13.21
CA ARG A 111 7.72 -10.66 13.29
C ARG A 111 8.42 -10.64 11.93
N SER A 112 8.99 -9.49 11.59
CA SER A 112 9.84 -9.32 10.42
C SER A 112 11.30 -9.53 10.84
N GLY A 113 11.79 -10.74 10.64
CA GLY A 113 13.15 -11.10 11.04
C GLY A 113 13.31 -11.15 12.56
N LYS A 114 14.48 -10.73 13.07
CA LYS A 114 14.83 -10.77 14.50
C LYS A 114 14.59 -9.46 15.23
N GLY A 115 14.24 -8.41 14.50
CA GLY A 115 14.03 -7.08 15.08
C GLY A 115 12.65 -6.89 15.71
N PRO A 116 12.36 -5.67 16.19
CA PRO A 116 11.10 -5.36 16.87
C PRO A 116 9.93 -5.12 15.92
N LYS A 117 10.16 -5.16 14.62
CA LYS A 117 9.14 -4.88 13.60
C LYS A 117 8.14 -6.03 13.50
N VAL A 118 6.86 -5.69 13.53
CA VAL A 118 5.76 -6.63 13.25
C VAL A 118 5.02 -6.13 12.01
N HIS A 119 4.67 -7.03 11.12
CA HIS A 119 4.05 -6.68 9.85
C HIS A 119 3.07 -7.73 9.35
N PHE A 120 2.21 -7.33 8.42
CA PHE A 120 1.45 -8.27 7.58
C PHE A 120 1.41 -7.75 6.15
N MET A 121 1.11 -8.65 5.22
CA MET A 121 1.10 -8.35 3.78
C MET A 121 -0.26 -8.69 3.18
N VAL A 122 -0.77 -7.80 2.36
CA VAL A 122 -2.04 -7.97 1.66
C VAL A 122 -1.88 -7.61 0.19
N ARG A 123 -2.64 -8.27 -0.67
CA ARG A 123 -2.95 -7.74 -2.00
C ARG A 123 -4.29 -7.03 -1.93
N GLU A 124 -4.28 -5.73 -2.23
CA GLU A 124 -5.50 -4.94 -2.25
C GLU A 124 -6.28 -5.19 -3.56
N PRO A 125 -7.55 -4.78 -3.65
CA PRO A 125 -8.40 -5.11 -4.82
C PRO A 125 -7.88 -4.63 -6.17
N GLY A 126 -7.05 -3.58 -6.20
CA GLY A 126 -6.41 -3.08 -7.43
C GLY A 126 -5.23 -3.90 -7.91
N GLY A 127 -4.74 -4.84 -7.08
CA GLY A 127 -3.65 -5.76 -7.41
C GLY A 127 -2.30 -5.43 -6.79
N THR A 128 -2.19 -4.36 -6.01
CA THR A 128 -0.92 -3.96 -5.40
C THR A 128 -0.68 -4.71 -4.10
N ARG A 129 0.56 -5.14 -3.87
CA ARG A 129 0.99 -5.70 -2.59
C ARG A 129 1.29 -4.59 -1.62
N ILE A 130 0.61 -4.59 -0.49
CA ILE A 130 0.79 -3.59 0.57
C ILE A 130 1.20 -4.30 1.86
N GLU A 131 2.31 -3.84 2.45
CA GLU A 131 2.77 -4.23 3.77
C GLU A 131 2.31 -3.18 4.77
N PHE A 132 1.79 -3.63 5.90
CA PHE A 132 1.54 -2.77 7.05
C PHE A 132 2.50 -3.18 8.16
N ALA A 133 3.17 -2.20 8.75
CA ALA A 133 4.24 -2.46 9.70
C ALA A 133 4.22 -1.50 10.88
N CYS A 134 4.48 -2.04 12.06
CA CYS A 134 4.72 -1.25 13.26
C CYS A 134 5.99 -1.73 13.96
N VAL A 135 6.55 -0.89 14.80
CA VAL A 135 7.62 -1.29 15.71
C VAL A 135 6.98 -1.59 17.06
N SER A 136 7.10 -2.86 17.50
CA SER A 136 6.58 -3.26 18.80
C SER A 136 7.74 -3.27 19.80
N ALA A 137 7.63 -2.48 20.86
CA ALA A 137 8.60 -2.47 21.94
C ALA A 137 8.50 -3.70 22.85
N ALA A 138 7.38 -4.41 22.81
CA ALA A 138 7.18 -5.61 23.61
C ALA A 138 7.79 -6.84 22.91
N PRO A 139 8.45 -7.74 23.63
CA PRO A 139 8.81 -9.04 23.08
C PRO A 139 7.54 -9.76 22.61
N ALA A 140 7.63 -10.38 21.48
CA ALA A 140 6.50 -11.13 20.94
C ALA A 140 6.15 -12.32 21.83
#